data_1fdab81cfaa6081cf163db722969e977
#
_entry.id   1fdab81cfaa6081cf163db722969e977
#
_cell.length_a   1.000
_cell.length_b   1.000
_cell.length_c   1.000
_cell.angle_alpha   90.00
_cell.angle_beta   90.00
_cell.angle_gamma   90.00
#
_symmetry.space_group_name_H-M   'P 1'
#
loop_
_entity.id
_entity.type
_entity.pdbx_description
1 polymer ?
#
loop_
_entity_poly.entity_id
_entity_poly.type
_entity_poly.pdbx_seq_one_letter_code
_entity_poly.pdbx_strand_id
1 'polypeptide(L)'
;MLFSIDFDGAYAAVPIEVLFCEIGEQAGLLRNGSADAALRHRPYDDLAGFDTEDLHVEGQVALLPAAHPLASRDRLTLAEVSDVPGLPIARWPRLDGSYPDGPGPEVHTQSQLAQLVALGRTLLVMPVSSRSWQWPDHVAVPVVDAPIVTTVMAWPPSSRSQAVASLVRSAAALRDTPTP
;
A
#
# COMPACT_ATOMS: atom_id res chain seq x y z
N MET A 1 -7.39 3.02 11.95
CA MET A 1 -7.52 1.68 12.57
C MET A 1 -6.17 1.38 13.20
N LEU A 2 -6.10 1.37 14.54
CA LEU A 2 -4.88 1.06 15.28
C LEU A 2 -4.58 -0.42 15.09
N PHE A 3 -3.48 -0.78 14.46
CA PHE A 3 -2.92 -2.11 14.61
C PHE A 3 -2.17 -2.15 15.93
N SER A 4 -2.79 -2.71 16.95
CA SER A 4 -2.09 -3.15 18.14
C SER A 4 -1.39 -4.46 17.77
N ILE A 5 -0.09 -4.42 17.59
CA ILE A 5 0.72 -5.63 17.50
C ILE A 5 1.12 -5.94 18.95
N ASP A 6 0.40 -6.85 19.59
CA ASP A 6 0.80 -7.40 20.89
C ASP A 6 2.02 -8.30 20.66
N PHE A 7 3.19 -7.80 21.05
CA PHE A 7 4.41 -8.60 21.12
C PHE A 7 4.48 -9.28 22.51
N ASP A 8 3.86 -10.44 22.62
CA ASP A 8 4.00 -11.27 23.81
C ASP A 8 5.25 -12.15 23.68
N GLY A 9 6.33 -11.78 24.34
CA GLY A 9 7.52 -12.63 24.48
C GLY A 9 8.85 -11.89 24.64
N ALA A 10 9.36 -11.84 25.87
CA ALA A 10 10.79 -11.80 26.29
C ALA A 10 11.72 -10.65 25.84
N TYR A 11 11.22 -9.62 25.17
CA TYR A 11 11.98 -8.39 24.89
C TYR A 11 11.29 -7.22 25.55
N ALA A 12 12.06 -6.33 26.16
CA ALA A 12 11.52 -5.07 26.71
C ALA A 12 10.69 -4.40 25.61
N ALA A 13 9.39 -4.19 25.88
CA ALA A 13 8.48 -3.61 24.91
C ALA A 13 9.01 -2.23 24.51
N VAL A 14 9.49 -2.12 23.28
CA VAL A 14 9.85 -0.82 22.72
C VAL A 14 8.53 -0.20 22.23
N PRO A 15 8.13 0.98 22.74
CA PRO A 15 6.93 1.61 22.26
C PRO A 15 7.09 1.95 20.77
N ILE A 16 6.09 1.58 19.97
CA ILE A 16 6.05 1.89 18.55
C ILE A 16 5.04 3.02 18.36
N GLU A 17 5.50 4.13 17.82
CA GLU A 17 4.63 5.21 17.34
C GLU A 17 4.39 5.03 15.84
N VAL A 18 3.12 5.04 15.42
CA VAL A 18 2.74 4.89 14.02
C VAL A 18 2.46 6.27 13.44
N LEU A 19 3.29 6.65 12.47
CA LEU A 19 3.14 7.88 11.70
C LEU A 19 2.42 7.58 10.38
N PHE A 20 1.27 8.21 10.16
CA PHE A 20 0.58 8.17 8.88
C PHE A 20 1.09 9.30 7.99
N CYS A 21 1.36 8.99 6.73
CA CYS A 21 1.81 9.95 5.73
C CYS A 21 1.18 9.64 4.38
N GLU A 22 1.23 10.58 3.46
CA GLU A 22 0.79 10.37 2.08
C GLU A 22 1.81 9.52 1.31
N ILE A 23 1.34 8.94 0.20
CA ILE A 23 2.18 8.08 -0.64
C ILE A 23 3.34 8.90 -1.22
N GLY A 24 4.55 8.32 -1.14
CA GLY A 24 5.79 8.97 -1.60
C GLY A 24 6.52 9.79 -0.54
N GLU A 25 5.89 10.14 0.58
CA GLU A 25 6.54 10.91 1.65
C GLU A 25 7.49 10.06 2.50
N GLN A 26 7.29 8.74 2.55
CA GLN A 26 8.04 7.82 3.42
C GLN A 26 9.56 7.96 3.27
N ALA A 27 10.06 8.09 2.03
CA ALA A 27 11.49 8.24 1.79
C ALA A 27 12.06 9.53 2.39
N GLY A 28 11.31 10.62 2.34
CA GLY A 28 11.67 11.89 2.96
C GLY A 28 11.72 11.78 4.48
N LEU A 29 10.72 11.14 5.09
CA LEU A 29 10.63 10.92 6.53
C LEU A 29 11.77 10.03 7.05
N LEU A 30 12.17 9.00 6.31
CA LEU A 30 13.33 8.17 6.65
C LEU A 30 14.65 8.94 6.54
N ARG A 31 14.83 9.75 5.47
CA ARG A 31 16.08 10.51 5.26
C ARG A 31 16.29 11.63 6.25
N ASN A 32 15.22 12.28 6.70
CA ASN A 32 15.29 13.37 7.68
C ASN A 32 15.21 12.90 9.14
N GLY A 33 15.05 11.59 9.38
CA GLY A 33 14.97 11.01 10.72
C GLY A 33 13.65 11.22 11.45
N SER A 34 12.59 11.64 10.75
CA SER A 34 11.23 11.75 11.34
C SER A 34 10.57 10.37 11.51
N ALA A 35 11.05 9.36 10.78
CA ALA A 35 10.69 7.97 10.96
C ALA A 35 11.94 7.10 10.96
N ASP A 36 11.97 6.06 11.80
CA ASP A 36 13.08 5.10 11.89
C ASP A 36 12.95 3.95 10.88
N ALA A 37 11.74 3.57 10.55
CA ALA A 37 11.39 2.55 9.55
C ALA A 37 10.09 2.90 8.84
N ALA A 38 9.88 2.38 7.63
CA ALA A 38 8.66 2.60 6.87
C ALA A 38 8.25 1.35 6.09
N LEU A 39 6.94 1.15 5.91
CA LEU A 39 6.41 0.17 4.97
C LEU A 39 6.41 0.78 3.56
N ARG A 40 6.91 0.01 2.61
CA ARG A 40 7.05 0.39 1.20
C ARG A 40 6.65 -0.77 0.29
N HIS A 41 6.45 -0.49 -1.00
CA HIS A 41 5.98 -1.49 -1.96
C HIS A 41 6.92 -1.59 -3.18
N ARG A 42 7.47 -2.78 -3.41
CA ARG A 42 8.18 -3.10 -4.64
C ARG A 42 7.18 -3.64 -5.67
N PRO A 43 7.19 -3.20 -6.94
CA PRO A 43 8.18 -2.34 -7.60
C PRO A 43 7.84 -0.84 -7.59
N TYR A 44 6.83 -0.39 -6.89
CA TYR A 44 6.30 0.98 -7.02
C TYR A 44 7.13 2.05 -6.32
N ASP A 45 7.79 1.68 -5.21
CA ASP A 45 8.60 2.60 -4.42
C ASP A 45 10.09 2.53 -4.79
N ASP A 46 10.76 3.68 -4.82
CA ASP A 46 12.21 3.74 -4.90
C ASP A 46 12.83 3.34 -3.55
N LEU A 47 13.52 2.22 -3.53
CA LEU A 47 14.19 1.68 -2.34
C LEU A 47 15.69 2.02 -2.32
N ALA A 48 16.19 2.79 -3.27
CA ALA A 48 17.60 3.15 -3.34
C ALA A 48 18.04 3.93 -2.08
N GLY A 49 19.14 3.48 -1.49
CA GLY A 49 19.70 4.09 -0.28
C GLY A 49 19.01 3.68 1.03
N PHE A 50 18.23 2.61 1.01
CA PHE A 50 17.65 2.00 2.21
C PHE A 50 18.01 0.51 2.28
N ASP A 51 18.21 0.02 3.50
CA ASP A 51 18.14 -1.41 3.77
C ASP A 51 16.68 -1.85 3.81
N THR A 52 16.40 -3.08 3.37
CA THR A 52 15.02 -3.57 3.27
C THR A 52 14.91 -5.03 3.72
N GLU A 53 13.75 -5.37 4.29
CA GLU A 53 13.32 -6.74 4.56
C GLU A 53 11.95 -6.97 3.91
N ASP A 54 11.84 -8.05 3.13
CA ASP A 54 10.58 -8.44 2.48
C ASP A 54 9.62 -9.02 3.54
N LEU A 55 8.44 -8.44 3.68
CA LEU A 55 7.47 -8.85 4.68
C LEU A 55 6.35 -9.71 4.10
N HIS A 56 5.81 -9.32 2.96
CA HIS A 56 4.65 -9.98 2.39
C HIS A 56 4.64 -9.83 0.88
N VAL A 57 4.26 -10.91 0.19
CA VAL A 57 4.08 -10.95 -1.27
C VAL A 57 2.61 -11.15 -1.56
N GLU A 58 2.03 -10.27 -2.35
CA GLU A 58 0.59 -10.25 -2.60
C GLU A 58 0.21 -9.87 -4.03
N GLY A 59 -1.00 -10.25 -4.43
CA GLY A 59 -1.64 -9.78 -5.65
C GLY A 59 -2.23 -8.39 -5.51
N GLN A 60 -2.99 -7.97 -6.51
CA GLN A 60 -3.65 -6.67 -6.55
C GLN A 60 -5.16 -6.81 -6.69
N VAL A 61 -5.87 -5.78 -6.28
CA VAL A 61 -7.32 -5.64 -6.42
C VAL A 61 -7.66 -4.35 -7.15
N ALA A 62 -8.76 -4.37 -7.88
CA ALA A 62 -9.40 -3.16 -8.38
C ALA A 62 -10.38 -2.65 -7.31
N LEU A 63 -10.16 -1.42 -6.84
CA LEU A 63 -11.11 -0.71 -5.98
C LEU A 63 -12.14 -0.02 -6.86
N LEU A 64 -13.39 -0.43 -6.74
CA LEU A 64 -14.51 -0.05 -7.60
C LEU A 64 -15.62 0.59 -6.77
N PRO A 65 -16.45 1.47 -7.39
CA PRO A 65 -17.72 1.86 -6.78
C PRO A 65 -18.59 0.62 -6.56
N ALA A 66 -19.21 0.48 -5.40
CA ALA A 66 -20.02 -0.70 -5.06
C ALA A 66 -21.20 -0.94 -6.03
N ALA A 67 -21.73 0.14 -6.62
CA ALA A 67 -22.83 0.08 -7.58
C ALA A 67 -22.37 -0.27 -9.02
N HIS A 68 -21.06 -0.36 -9.28
CA HIS A 68 -20.57 -0.64 -10.63
C HIS A 68 -20.74 -2.12 -10.99
N PRO A 69 -21.14 -2.49 -12.25
CA PRO A 69 -21.33 -3.88 -12.64
C PRO A 69 -20.13 -4.81 -12.41
N LEU A 70 -18.90 -4.31 -12.56
CA LEU A 70 -17.68 -5.07 -12.28
C LEU A 70 -17.50 -5.40 -10.79
N ALA A 71 -18.16 -4.70 -9.87
CA ALA A 71 -18.08 -4.95 -8.44
C ALA A 71 -18.72 -6.29 -8.02
N SER A 72 -19.56 -6.88 -8.88
CA SER A 72 -20.17 -8.20 -8.67
C SER A 72 -19.34 -9.37 -9.23
N ARG A 73 -18.18 -9.09 -9.84
CA ARG A 73 -17.31 -10.12 -10.43
C ARG A 73 -16.43 -10.74 -9.35
N ASP A 74 -16.17 -12.03 -9.46
CA ASP A 74 -15.25 -12.74 -8.55
C ASP A 74 -13.78 -12.38 -8.81
N ARG A 75 -13.47 -11.97 -10.04
CA ARG A 75 -12.12 -11.59 -10.48
C ARG A 75 -12.19 -10.75 -11.76
N LEU A 76 -11.13 -10.00 -12.00
CA LEU A 76 -10.92 -9.16 -13.19
C LEU A 76 -9.53 -9.40 -13.76
N THR A 77 -9.31 -8.95 -15.00
CA THR A 77 -8.00 -8.83 -15.62
C THR A 77 -7.60 -7.36 -15.76
N LEU A 78 -6.30 -7.09 -15.98
CA LEU A 78 -5.83 -5.73 -16.26
C LEU A 78 -6.51 -5.13 -17.49
N ALA A 79 -6.75 -5.92 -18.53
CA ALA A 79 -7.45 -5.47 -19.73
C ALA A 79 -8.89 -5.01 -19.40
N GLU A 80 -9.60 -5.75 -18.56
CA GLU A 80 -10.97 -5.40 -18.15
C GLU A 80 -11.04 -4.12 -17.31
N VAL A 81 -10.03 -3.82 -16.50
CA VAL A 81 -10.01 -2.61 -15.66
C VAL A 81 -9.40 -1.40 -16.37
N SER A 82 -8.59 -1.60 -17.40
CA SER A 82 -7.91 -0.51 -18.11
C SER A 82 -8.81 0.24 -19.08
N ASP A 83 -9.89 -0.39 -19.55
CA ASP A 83 -10.80 0.19 -20.54
C ASP A 83 -12.26 0.13 -20.08
N VAL A 84 -12.53 0.67 -18.90
CA VAL A 84 -13.90 0.73 -18.36
C VAL A 84 -14.55 2.05 -18.81
N PRO A 85 -15.60 2.00 -19.66
CA PRO A 85 -16.26 3.21 -20.13
C PRO A 85 -16.77 4.08 -18.97
N GLY A 86 -16.32 5.34 -18.95
CA GLY A 86 -16.74 6.31 -17.93
C GLY A 86 -16.11 6.12 -16.53
N LEU A 87 -15.26 5.11 -16.34
CA LEU A 87 -14.59 4.83 -15.08
C LEU A 87 -13.07 4.61 -15.29
N PRO A 88 -12.30 5.65 -15.65
CA PRO A 88 -10.87 5.52 -15.91
C PRO A 88 -10.08 5.20 -14.64
N ILE A 89 -8.89 4.58 -14.78
CA ILE A 89 -7.98 4.36 -13.67
C ILE A 89 -7.45 5.70 -13.14
N ALA A 90 -7.49 5.90 -11.82
CA ALA A 90 -6.89 7.06 -11.17
C ALA A 90 -5.39 7.13 -11.47
N ARG A 91 -4.89 8.33 -11.74
CA ARG A 91 -3.47 8.57 -11.93
C ARG A 91 -2.84 8.99 -10.61
N TRP A 92 -1.94 8.17 -10.14
CA TRP A 92 -1.19 8.37 -8.92
C TRP A 92 0.19 8.95 -9.25
N PRO A 93 0.74 9.88 -8.46
CA PRO A 93 2.03 10.48 -8.77
C PRO A 93 3.16 9.44 -8.73
N ARG A 94 4.08 9.55 -9.68
CA ARG A 94 5.34 8.80 -9.67
C ARG A 94 6.31 9.40 -8.64
N LEU A 95 7.42 8.74 -8.42
CA LEU A 95 8.46 9.16 -7.48
C LEU A 95 9.06 10.55 -7.79
N ASP A 96 9.08 10.93 -9.05
CA ASP A 96 9.54 12.25 -9.52
C ASP A 96 8.46 13.33 -9.45
N GLY A 97 7.27 13.00 -8.93
CA GLY A 97 6.11 13.86 -8.84
C GLY A 97 5.31 14.00 -10.14
N SER A 98 5.76 13.38 -11.23
CA SER A 98 4.98 13.34 -12.48
C SER A 98 3.82 12.36 -12.38
N TYR A 99 2.82 12.54 -13.22
CA TYR A 99 1.70 11.60 -13.34
C TYR A 99 1.85 10.73 -14.59
N PRO A 100 1.44 9.46 -14.55
CA PRO A 100 1.34 8.65 -15.77
C PRO A 100 0.33 9.26 -16.73
N ASP A 101 0.56 9.07 -18.03
CA ASP A 101 -0.42 9.47 -19.04
C ASP A 101 -1.70 8.64 -18.90
N GLY A 102 -2.85 9.23 -19.22
CA GLY A 102 -4.12 8.53 -19.17
C GLY A 102 -5.32 9.48 -18.97
N PRO A 103 -6.54 8.98 -19.18
CA PRO A 103 -7.76 9.78 -19.07
C PRO A 103 -8.24 9.98 -17.62
N GLY A 104 -7.67 9.24 -16.67
CA GLY A 104 -8.09 9.27 -15.27
C GLY A 104 -7.68 10.55 -14.53
N PRO A 105 -8.36 10.86 -13.43
CA PRO A 105 -8.02 12.02 -12.62
C PRO A 105 -6.66 11.89 -11.96
N GLU A 106 -5.94 12.98 -11.81
CA GLU A 106 -4.79 13.08 -10.91
C GLU A 106 -5.27 13.07 -9.47
N VAL A 107 -4.66 12.21 -8.67
CA VAL A 107 -5.02 12.02 -7.27
C VAL A 107 -3.84 12.37 -6.40
N HIS A 108 -4.05 13.25 -5.42
CA HIS A 108 -2.99 13.74 -4.53
C HIS A 108 -3.06 13.13 -3.13
N THR A 109 -4.26 12.69 -2.71
CA THR A 109 -4.46 12.11 -1.38
C THR A 109 -5.38 10.90 -1.44
N GLN A 110 -5.25 10.03 -0.44
CA GLN A 110 -6.12 8.85 -0.29
C GLN A 110 -7.59 9.23 -0.11
N SER A 111 -7.87 10.31 0.62
CA SER A 111 -9.24 10.79 0.84
C SER A 111 -9.87 11.31 -0.45
N GLN A 112 -9.10 12.00 -1.30
CA GLN A 112 -9.56 12.40 -2.62
C GLN A 112 -9.89 11.19 -3.49
N LEU A 113 -9.01 10.18 -3.51
CA LEU A 113 -9.24 8.94 -4.24
C LEU A 113 -10.54 8.27 -3.79
N ALA A 114 -10.71 8.08 -2.47
CA ALA A 114 -11.89 7.43 -1.92
C ALA A 114 -13.19 8.12 -2.35
N GLN A 115 -13.23 9.44 -2.32
CA GLN A 115 -14.39 10.22 -2.78
C GLN A 115 -14.63 10.07 -4.28
N LEU A 116 -13.58 10.11 -5.11
CA LEU A 116 -13.72 9.95 -6.55
C LEU A 116 -14.21 8.56 -6.93
N VAL A 117 -13.76 7.51 -6.23
CA VAL A 117 -14.26 6.14 -6.43
C VAL A 117 -15.73 6.05 -6.00
N ALA A 118 -16.10 6.55 -4.82
CA ALA A 118 -17.49 6.53 -4.34
C ALA A 118 -18.44 7.27 -5.30
N LEU A 119 -17.97 8.35 -5.93
CA LEU A 119 -18.73 9.12 -6.93
C LEU A 119 -18.77 8.47 -8.33
N GLY A 120 -18.14 7.30 -8.51
CA GLY A 120 -18.07 6.63 -9.82
C GLY A 120 -17.27 7.40 -10.86
N ARG A 121 -16.25 8.15 -10.45
CA ARG A 121 -15.40 8.96 -11.33
C ARG A 121 -14.11 8.29 -11.73
N THR A 122 -13.69 7.28 -10.97
CA THR A 122 -12.46 6.54 -11.19
C THR A 122 -12.51 5.19 -10.50
N LEU A 123 -11.57 4.31 -10.86
CA LEU A 123 -11.17 3.12 -10.12
C LEU A 123 -9.67 3.18 -9.80
N LEU A 124 -9.18 2.32 -8.92
CA LEU A 124 -7.74 2.16 -8.66
C LEU A 124 -7.39 0.68 -8.59
N VAL A 125 -6.23 0.31 -9.16
CA VAL A 125 -5.60 -1.00 -8.92
C VAL A 125 -4.54 -0.83 -7.85
N MET A 126 -4.60 -1.65 -6.79
CA MET A 126 -3.79 -1.48 -5.59
C MET A 126 -3.50 -2.84 -4.92
N PRO A 127 -2.47 -2.94 -4.06
CA PRO A 127 -2.19 -4.18 -3.31
C PRO A 127 -3.38 -4.64 -2.47
N VAL A 128 -3.56 -5.95 -2.32
CA VAL A 128 -4.67 -6.55 -1.56
C VAL A 128 -4.71 -6.03 -0.12
N SER A 129 -3.57 -5.87 0.54
CA SER A 129 -3.48 -5.36 1.91
C SER A 129 -4.04 -3.94 2.07
N SER A 130 -3.94 -3.13 1.02
CA SER A 130 -4.47 -1.77 1.01
C SER A 130 -6.00 -1.70 0.98
N ARG A 131 -6.69 -2.85 0.76
CA ARG A 131 -8.16 -2.94 0.85
C ARG A 131 -8.73 -2.58 2.23
N SER A 132 -7.91 -2.56 3.28
CA SER A 132 -8.33 -2.12 4.62
C SER A 132 -8.83 -0.67 4.65
N TRP A 133 -8.54 0.11 3.61
CA TRP A 133 -9.08 1.46 3.41
C TRP A 133 -10.41 1.47 2.66
N GLN A 134 -10.99 0.30 2.43
CA GLN A 134 -12.26 0.18 1.75
C GLN A 134 -13.36 0.87 2.57
N TRP A 135 -13.99 1.85 1.95
CA TRP A 135 -15.14 2.56 2.51
C TRP A 135 -16.42 1.77 2.17
N PRO A 136 -17.55 1.99 2.87
CA PRO A 136 -18.78 1.21 2.65
C PRO A 136 -19.27 1.18 1.19
N ASP A 137 -19.00 2.23 0.43
CA ASP A 137 -19.42 2.37 -0.98
C ASP A 137 -18.40 1.82 -1.99
N HIS A 138 -17.37 1.12 -1.52
CA HIS A 138 -16.32 0.53 -2.35
C HIS A 138 -16.33 -0.98 -2.27
N VAL A 139 -15.97 -1.63 -3.39
CA VAL A 139 -15.72 -3.07 -3.48
C VAL A 139 -14.34 -3.31 -4.06
N ALA A 140 -13.58 -4.21 -3.46
CA ALA A 140 -12.28 -4.64 -3.95
C ALA A 140 -12.42 -5.99 -4.66
N VAL A 141 -12.13 -6.02 -5.97
CA VAL A 141 -12.19 -7.23 -6.80
C VAL A 141 -10.78 -7.63 -7.23
N PRO A 142 -10.36 -8.90 -7.06
CA PRO A 142 -9.02 -9.37 -7.46
C PRO A 142 -8.74 -9.15 -8.94
N VAL A 143 -7.53 -8.66 -9.27
CA VAL A 143 -7.01 -8.53 -10.64
C VAL A 143 -5.95 -9.61 -10.85
N VAL A 144 -6.31 -10.68 -11.54
CA VAL A 144 -5.54 -11.95 -11.53
C VAL A 144 -4.26 -11.94 -12.32
N ASP A 145 -4.10 -11.03 -13.27
CA ASP A 145 -2.92 -10.84 -14.12
C ASP A 145 -2.14 -9.57 -13.80
N ALA A 146 -2.50 -8.87 -12.71
CA ALA A 146 -1.73 -7.73 -12.23
C ALA A 146 -0.36 -8.17 -11.69
N PRO A 147 0.69 -7.33 -11.82
CA PRO A 147 2.00 -7.63 -11.24
C PRO A 147 1.92 -7.91 -9.74
N ILE A 148 2.72 -8.86 -9.27
CA ILE A 148 2.87 -9.15 -7.85
C ILE A 148 3.54 -7.96 -7.16
N VAL A 149 3.08 -7.64 -5.97
CA VAL A 149 3.63 -6.58 -5.10
C VAL A 149 4.27 -7.22 -3.88
N THR A 150 5.45 -6.72 -3.52
CA THR A 150 6.10 -7.10 -2.26
C THR A 150 6.07 -5.92 -1.32
N THR A 151 5.38 -6.07 -0.19
CA THR A 151 5.48 -5.12 0.92
C THR A 151 6.80 -5.36 1.64
N VAL A 152 7.59 -4.31 1.79
CA VAL A 152 8.88 -4.36 2.45
C VAL A 152 8.90 -3.37 3.63
N MET A 153 9.67 -3.70 4.65
CA MET A 153 10.11 -2.72 5.65
C MET A 153 11.43 -2.13 5.19
N ALA A 154 11.51 -0.80 5.17
CA ALA A 154 12.71 -0.08 4.77
C ALA A 154 13.21 0.81 5.91
N TRP A 155 14.54 0.95 6.05
CA TRP A 155 15.19 1.81 7.05
C TRP A 155 16.53 2.35 6.51
N PRO A 156 17.05 3.47 7.08
CA PRO A 156 18.35 4.00 6.67
C PRO A 156 19.48 2.99 6.96
N PRO A 157 20.42 2.75 6.02
CA PRO A 157 21.50 1.77 6.19
C PRO A 157 22.48 2.15 7.31
N SER A 158 22.50 3.42 7.70
CA SER A 158 23.28 3.92 8.84
C SER A 158 22.64 3.65 10.20
N SER A 159 21.40 3.13 10.24
CA SER A 159 20.69 2.87 11.48
C SER A 159 21.46 1.86 12.34
N ARG A 160 21.71 2.21 13.61
CA ARG A 160 22.26 1.34 14.66
C ARG A 160 21.23 1.02 15.72
N SER A 161 19.96 1.33 15.46
CA SER A 161 18.88 1.17 16.41
C SER A 161 18.58 -0.30 16.66
N GLN A 162 18.72 -0.75 17.91
CA GLN A 162 18.28 -2.09 18.32
C GLN A 162 16.75 -2.23 18.21
N ALA A 163 16.01 -1.14 18.38
CA ALA A 163 14.57 -1.12 18.23
C ALA A 163 14.17 -1.43 16.79
N VAL A 164 14.80 -0.78 15.80
CA VAL A 164 14.57 -1.08 14.37
C VAL A 164 14.92 -2.54 14.07
N ALA A 165 16.09 -3.03 14.53
CA ALA A 165 16.48 -4.41 14.30
C ALA A 165 15.51 -5.42 14.94
N SER A 166 14.93 -5.09 16.10
CA SER A 166 13.92 -5.93 16.74
C SER A 166 12.59 -5.90 15.99
N LEU A 167 12.14 -4.73 15.55
CA LEU A 167 10.93 -4.55 14.76
C LEU A 167 11.02 -5.36 13.45
N VAL A 168 12.14 -5.25 12.73
CA VAL A 168 12.37 -5.98 11.48
C VAL A 168 12.32 -7.49 11.71
N ARG A 169 13.00 -8.01 12.75
CA ARG A 169 12.95 -9.46 13.07
C ARG A 169 11.55 -9.94 13.41
N SER A 170 10.81 -9.15 14.19
CA SER A 170 9.44 -9.52 14.57
C SER A 170 8.50 -9.50 13.37
N ALA A 171 8.63 -8.50 12.49
CA ALA A 171 7.84 -8.42 11.27
C ALA A 171 8.17 -9.56 10.29
N ALA A 172 9.46 -9.93 10.15
CA ALA A 172 9.87 -11.07 9.33
C ALA A 172 9.33 -12.41 9.89
N ALA A 173 9.27 -12.57 11.20
CA ALA A 173 8.73 -13.79 11.82
C ALA A 173 7.22 -13.96 11.57
N LEU A 174 6.47 -12.88 11.39
CA LEU A 174 5.04 -12.93 11.05
C LEU A 174 4.78 -13.45 9.62
N ARG A 175 5.76 -13.34 8.72
CA ARG A 175 5.68 -13.87 7.35
C ARG A 175 5.46 -15.38 7.33
N ASP A 176 6.05 -16.10 8.27
CA ASP A 176 6.03 -17.56 8.34
C ASP A 176 4.79 -18.10 9.08
N THR A 177 3.94 -17.24 9.58
CA THR A 177 2.70 -17.61 10.27
C THR A 177 1.56 -17.69 9.25
N PRO A 178 0.96 -18.88 9.02
CA PRO A 178 -0.18 -18.98 8.10
C PRO A 178 -1.32 -18.12 8.63
N THR A 179 -1.83 -17.24 7.77
CA THR A 179 -3.02 -16.44 8.07
C THR A 179 -4.24 -17.38 8.20
N PRO A 180 -5.03 -17.28 9.26
CA PRO A 180 -6.21 -18.12 9.50
C PRO A 180 -7.32 -17.93 8.46
#